data_5008891c8df82e8860199fb417c389cf
#
_entry.id   5008891c8df82e8860199fb417c389cf
#
_cell.length_a   1.000
_cell.length_b   1.000
_cell.length_c   1.000
_cell.angle_alpha   90.00
_cell.angle_beta   90.00
_cell.angle_gamma   90.00
#
_symmetry.space_group_name_H-M   'P 1'
#
loop_
_entity.id
_entity.type
_entity.pdbx_description
1 polymer ?
#
loop_
_entity_poly.entity_id
_entity_poly.type
_entity_poly.pdbx_seq_one_letter_code
_entity_poly.pdbx_strand_id
1 'polypeptide(L)'
;MIKDGRYGDAIHILSNELQKQMKSRAALSLLGYCYYHMQDFTNAAECYEQLIQLHPEVEDYKLYYAQSLYGACAFQEAMKATFTLDNPTSHTKMIKLQAAIKYGEEDFPAAMALVEQLPVDDPDTDVDQGCLLYKLGEYEKACVKFVTAMQVLGYQPDLAYNIALCHYSLKQYAAALKYIGEIIERGMREHPELGVGMTTEGIEVKSVGNTLVLHETALIEAFNLKAAIEYQLKKHDAAQEALTDMPPRSEEELDPVTLHNQALMNMDTKPSEGFEKLAFLLQQNPFPPVTFGNLLLLYCKYEYFDLAADVMAENAHLTYKFLSTYLYEFLDAMLTSQTSPEEAFRKLDEIAARLTEQLRKVTKQVQESRRTRDDEGLKKSLEDYDQLLEEYIPVLMAQAKIYWNRENYNMVEKIFRKSVEFCNEHDTWKLNVAHVLFMQENKYKEAIGFYEPIVKKHYDNLEQCNIQECPCKRKPSILNVSAIVLANLCVSYIMTSQNEEAEELMRKIEKEEEQVSYNDPDKKVFHLCILNLCGHLGTDTWFYIKRCFLSLLENMAKHMIMLRDTVVQDCVQFLENCELYGRNVPAVIEQPLEEERMHIGKNTVTYEARMIKALFYEVIDWND
;
A
#
# COMPACT_ATOMS: atom_id res chain seq x y z
N MET A 1 -16.27 12.79 40.35
CA MET A 1 -15.34 11.80 39.81
C MET A 1 -15.96 11.03 38.65
N ILE A 2 -16.97 10.17 38.86
CA ILE A 2 -17.60 9.40 37.76
C ILE A 2 -18.21 10.34 36.70
N LYS A 3 -18.91 11.41 37.11
CA LYS A 3 -19.44 12.43 36.18
C LYS A 3 -18.36 13.22 35.43
N ASP A 4 -17.16 13.26 35.97
CA ASP A 4 -16.02 13.98 35.38
C ASP A 4 -15.07 13.04 34.61
N GLY A 5 -15.49 11.77 34.37
CA GLY A 5 -14.71 10.76 33.66
C GLY A 5 -13.49 10.19 34.44
N ARG A 6 -13.30 10.58 35.71
CA ARG A 6 -12.17 10.10 36.54
C ARG A 6 -12.48 8.72 37.12
N TYR A 7 -12.55 7.71 36.29
CA TYR A 7 -12.92 6.34 36.69
C TYR A 7 -11.85 5.68 37.56
N GLY A 8 -10.57 5.87 37.27
CA GLY A 8 -9.47 5.30 38.07
C GLY A 8 -9.48 5.75 39.53
N ASP A 9 -9.69 7.05 39.77
CA ASP A 9 -9.82 7.58 41.11
C ASP A 9 -11.06 7.02 41.84
N ALA A 10 -12.15 6.86 41.10
CA ALA A 10 -13.38 6.28 41.64
C ALA A 10 -13.20 4.80 41.99
N ILE A 11 -12.52 4.01 41.17
CA ILE A 11 -12.20 2.60 41.44
C ILE A 11 -11.39 2.48 42.75
N HIS A 12 -10.39 3.31 42.94
CA HIS A 12 -9.57 3.29 44.18
C HIS A 12 -10.42 3.50 45.44
N ILE A 13 -11.32 4.48 45.39
CA ILE A 13 -12.21 4.79 46.55
C ILE A 13 -13.20 3.67 46.78
N LEU A 14 -13.85 3.18 45.70
CA LEU A 14 -14.88 2.14 45.79
C LEU A 14 -14.28 0.80 46.22
N SER A 15 -13.10 0.45 45.79
CA SER A 15 -12.37 -0.75 46.24
C SER A 15 -12.06 -0.70 47.74
N ASN A 16 -11.62 0.47 48.27
CA ASN A 16 -11.42 0.66 49.70
C ASN A 16 -12.72 0.56 50.51
N GLU A 17 -13.83 1.03 49.95
CA GLU A 17 -15.14 0.91 50.58
C GLU A 17 -15.65 -0.55 50.60
N LEU A 18 -15.38 -1.30 49.54
CA LEU A 18 -15.69 -2.72 49.45
C LEU A 18 -14.91 -3.56 50.45
N GLN A 19 -13.68 -3.18 50.78
CA GLN A 19 -12.89 -3.84 51.85
C GLN A 19 -13.58 -3.69 53.22
N LYS A 20 -14.27 -2.58 53.47
CA LYS A 20 -15.04 -2.35 54.72
C LYS A 20 -16.40 -3.03 54.71
N GLN A 21 -17.08 -3.03 53.58
CA GLN A 21 -18.42 -3.58 53.39
C GLN A 21 -18.45 -4.46 52.11
N MET A 22 -18.01 -5.72 52.21
CA MET A 22 -17.83 -6.66 51.11
C MET A 22 -19.10 -6.91 50.27
N LYS A 23 -20.30 -6.61 50.76
CA LYS A 23 -21.58 -6.84 50.09
C LYS A 23 -22.34 -5.56 49.75
N SER A 24 -21.64 -4.44 49.65
CA SER A 24 -22.24 -3.15 49.34
C SER A 24 -22.71 -3.14 47.88
N ARG A 25 -24.04 -3.24 47.64
CA ARG A 25 -24.68 -3.18 46.33
C ARG A 25 -24.24 -1.93 45.54
N ALA A 26 -24.25 -0.77 46.21
CA ALA A 26 -23.91 0.50 45.57
C ALA A 26 -22.43 0.54 45.13
N ALA A 27 -21.53 0.07 46.01
CA ALA A 27 -20.10 0.05 45.71
C ALA A 27 -19.78 -0.92 44.54
N LEU A 28 -20.35 -2.14 44.57
CA LEU A 28 -20.16 -3.12 43.49
C LEU A 28 -20.74 -2.63 42.16
N SER A 29 -21.92 -2.02 42.16
CA SER A 29 -22.57 -1.53 40.92
C SER A 29 -21.77 -0.37 40.29
N LEU A 30 -21.30 0.57 41.10
CA LEU A 30 -20.49 1.68 40.64
C LEU A 30 -19.10 1.23 40.22
N LEU A 31 -18.53 0.23 40.89
CA LEU A 31 -17.22 -0.33 40.56
C LEU A 31 -17.29 -1.07 39.20
N GLY A 32 -18.29 -1.91 39.01
CA GLY A 32 -18.52 -2.58 37.71
C GLY A 32 -18.72 -1.57 36.58
N TYR A 33 -19.49 -0.50 36.83
CA TYR A 33 -19.64 0.59 35.88
C TYR A 33 -18.30 1.28 35.52
N CYS A 34 -17.46 1.59 36.53
CA CYS A 34 -16.17 2.22 36.29
C CYS A 34 -15.21 1.31 35.52
N TYR A 35 -15.13 0.02 35.88
CA TYR A 35 -14.33 -0.96 35.15
C TYR A 35 -14.78 -1.09 33.69
N TYR A 36 -16.10 -1.15 33.45
CA TYR A 36 -16.66 -1.24 32.10
C TYR A 36 -16.22 -0.04 31.23
N HIS A 37 -16.32 1.17 31.76
CA HIS A 37 -15.92 2.39 31.04
C HIS A 37 -14.39 2.55 30.90
N MET A 38 -13.60 1.85 31.73
CA MET A 38 -12.16 1.73 31.53
C MET A 38 -11.75 0.56 30.63
N GLN A 39 -12.73 -0.13 30.03
CA GLN A 39 -12.52 -1.31 29.19
C GLN A 39 -11.88 -2.51 29.92
N ASP A 40 -11.87 -2.49 31.26
CA ASP A 40 -11.49 -3.62 32.09
C ASP A 40 -12.71 -4.55 32.27
N PHE A 41 -13.08 -5.20 31.19
CA PHE A 41 -14.33 -5.97 31.10
C PHE A 41 -14.30 -7.22 31.99
N THR A 42 -13.15 -7.78 32.27
CA THR A 42 -13.01 -8.93 33.16
C THR A 42 -13.40 -8.57 34.58
N ASN A 43 -12.83 -7.51 35.14
CA ASN A 43 -13.17 -7.04 36.49
C ASN A 43 -14.60 -6.49 36.56
N ALA A 44 -15.10 -5.90 35.47
CA ALA A 44 -16.51 -5.50 35.39
C ALA A 44 -17.46 -6.72 35.49
N ALA A 45 -17.18 -7.79 34.74
CA ALA A 45 -17.95 -9.04 34.78
C ALA A 45 -17.95 -9.66 36.19
N GLU A 46 -16.82 -9.72 36.88
CA GLU A 46 -16.71 -10.21 38.25
C GLU A 46 -17.62 -9.42 39.21
N CYS A 47 -17.62 -8.09 39.09
CA CYS A 47 -18.50 -7.23 39.91
C CYS A 47 -19.99 -7.52 39.66
N TYR A 48 -20.39 -7.67 38.40
CA TYR A 48 -21.79 -7.94 38.05
C TYR A 48 -22.19 -9.38 38.39
N GLU A 49 -21.29 -10.36 38.29
CA GLU A 49 -21.54 -11.73 38.74
C GLU A 49 -21.84 -11.77 40.24
N GLN A 50 -21.07 -11.08 41.08
CA GLN A 50 -21.33 -10.95 42.51
C GLN A 50 -22.65 -10.26 42.78
N LEU A 51 -23.03 -9.24 42.01
CA LEU A 51 -24.33 -8.56 42.14
C LEU A 51 -25.48 -9.47 41.78
N ILE A 52 -25.37 -10.33 40.78
CA ILE A 52 -26.38 -11.32 40.41
C ILE A 52 -26.60 -12.34 41.55
N GLN A 53 -25.50 -12.77 42.19
CA GLN A 53 -25.60 -13.71 43.33
C GLN A 53 -26.26 -13.07 44.54
N LEU A 54 -26.02 -11.78 44.80
CA LEU A 54 -26.56 -11.05 45.93
C LEU A 54 -28.00 -10.54 45.70
N HIS A 55 -28.30 -10.18 44.45
CA HIS A 55 -29.56 -9.53 44.03
C HIS A 55 -30.09 -10.13 42.73
N PRO A 56 -30.51 -11.42 42.75
CA PRO A 56 -30.95 -12.12 41.53
C PRO A 56 -32.26 -11.55 40.94
N GLU A 57 -32.98 -10.76 41.71
CA GLU A 57 -34.21 -10.08 41.30
C GLU A 57 -33.95 -8.90 40.33
N VAL A 58 -32.74 -8.40 40.22
CA VAL A 58 -32.38 -7.25 39.37
C VAL A 58 -31.83 -7.74 38.05
N GLU A 59 -32.64 -7.74 37.02
CA GLU A 59 -32.27 -8.24 35.70
C GLU A 59 -31.21 -7.39 34.98
N ASP A 60 -31.17 -6.09 35.26
CA ASP A 60 -30.13 -5.21 34.65
C ASP A 60 -28.71 -5.69 34.94
N TYR A 61 -28.49 -6.32 36.11
CA TYR A 61 -27.15 -6.87 36.41
C TYR A 61 -26.79 -8.06 35.53
N LYS A 62 -27.78 -8.88 35.15
CA LYS A 62 -27.56 -9.99 34.21
C LYS A 62 -27.22 -9.47 32.82
N LEU A 63 -27.89 -8.39 32.38
CA LEU A 63 -27.57 -7.74 31.11
C LEU A 63 -26.16 -7.14 31.11
N TYR A 64 -25.79 -6.38 32.16
CA TYR A 64 -24.46 -5.79 32.28
C TYR A 64 -23.37 -6.85 32.39
N TYR A 65 -23.65 -7.97 33.05
CA TYR A 65 -22.76 -9.14 33.08
C TYR A 65 -22.50 -9.69 31.66
N ALA A 66 -23.57 -9.95 30.92
CA ALA A 66 -23.48 -10.43 29.55
C ALA A 66 -22.75 -9.44 28.62
N GLN A 67 -23.01 -8.13 28.79
CA GLN A 67 -22.29 -7.07 28.06
C GLN A 67 -20.81 -7.03 28.42
N SER A 68 -20.45 -7.20 29.69
CA SER A 68 -19.05 -7.25 30.14
C SER A 68 -18.33 -8.47 29.60
N LEU A 69 -18.96 -9.64 29.56
CA LEU A 69 -18.41 -10.85 28.95
C LEU A 69 -18.21 -10.67 27.43
N TYR A 70 -19.16 -10.00 26.76
CA TYR A 70 -19.02 -9.67 25.35
C TYR A 70 -17.80 -8.75 25.11
N GLY A 71 -17.65 -7.69 25.93
CA GLY A 71 -16.48 -6.81 25.87
C GLY A 71 -15.15 -7.53 26.13
N ALA A 72 -15.15 -8.53 27.02
CA ALA A 72 -14.01 -9.41 27.27
C ALA A 72 -13.77 -10.46 26.16
N CYS A 73 -14.53 -10.43 25.06
CA CYS A 73 -14.50 -11.41 23.97
C CYS A 73 -14.81 -12.87 24.41
N ALA A 74 -15.42 -13.06 25.59
CA ALA A 74 -15.90 -14.35 26.09
C ALA A 74 -17.29 -14.68 25.48
N PHE A 75 -17.35 -14.81 24.15
CA PHE A 75 -18.59 -14.88 23.37
C PHE A 75 -19.52 -16.03 23.77
N GLN A 76 -18.97 -17.21 24.03
CA GLN A 76 -19.80 -18.38 24.40
C GLN A 76 -20.45 -18.21 25.79
N GLU A 77 -19.71 -17.60 26.73
CA GLU A 77 -20.21 -17.33 28.09
C GLU A 77 -21.20 -16.17 28.07
N ALA A 78 -20.90 -15.12 27.29
CA ALA A 78 -21.82 -14.02 27.05
C ALA A 78 -23.17 -14.52 26.46
N MET A 79 -23.10 -15.40 25.45
CA MET A 79 -24.32 -15.99 24.87
C MET A 79 -25.12 -16.78 25.87
N LYS A 80 -24.49 -17.61 26.72
CA LYS A 80 -25.16 -18.34 27.79
C LYS A 80 -25.80 -17.39 28.80
N ALA A 81 -25.15 -16.30 29.16
CA ALA A 81 -25.68 -15.30 30.08
C ALA A 81 -26.92 -14.61 29.52
N THR A 82 -27.03 -14.38 28.20
CA THR A 82 -28.27 -13.80 27.61
C THR A 82 -29.50 -14.68 27.78
N PHE A 83 -29.37 -16.00 27.82
CA PHE A 83 -30.50 -16.92 28.02
C PHE A 83 -31.06 -16.90 29.46
N THR A 84 -30.42 -16.23 30.40
CA THR A 84 -30.90 -16.05 31.76
C THR A 84 -31.81 -14.80 31.92
N LEU A 85 -32.01 -14.04 30.84
CA LEU A 85 -32.85 -12.84 30.79
C LEU A 85 -34.29 -13.22 30.40
N ASP A 86 -35.21 -13.15 31.36
CA ASP A 86 -36.61 -13.59 31.17
C ASP A 86 -37.59 -12.43 30.97
N ASN A 87 -37.16 -11.17 31.10
CA ASN A 87 -38.04 -10.02 31.07
C ASN A 87 -38.38 -9.54 29.65
N PRO A 88 -39.65 -9.39 29.28
CA PRO A 88 -40.08 -8.88 27.98
C PRO A 88 -39.52 -7.47 27.65
N THR A 89 -39.29 -6.63 28.67
CA THR A 89 -38.73 -5.27 28.47
C THR A 89 -37.26 -5.29 28.06
N SER A 90 -36.55 -6.35 28.39
CA SER A 90 -35.13 -6.54 28.03
C SER A 90 -34.96 -7.31 26.72
N HIS A 91 -36.02 -7.80 26.11
CA HIS A 91 -35.97 -8.68 24.93
C HIS A 91 -35.25 -8.06 23.74
N THR A 92 -35.57 -6.81 23.40
CA THR A 92 -34.88 -6.09 22.31
C THR A 92 -33.40 -5.92 22.59
N LYS A 93 -33.00 -5.55 23.83
CA LYS A 93 -31.59 -5.40 24.23
C LYS A 93 -30.85 -6.73 24.19
N MET A 94 -31.54 -7.81 24.57
CA MET A 94 -31.02 -9.18 24.52
C MET A 94 -30.73 -9.59 23.06
N ILE A 95 -31.67 -9.38 22.13
CA ILE A 95 -31.48 -9.71 20.72
C ILE A 95 -30.35 -8.88 20.13
N LYS A 96 -30.28 -7.56 20.41
CA LYS A 96 -29.15 -6.71 19.97
C LYS A 96 -27.81 -7.25 20.49
N LEU A 97 -27.74 -7.65 21.76
CA LEU A 97 -26.51 -8.23 22.32
C LEU A 97 -26.16 -9.60 21.70
N GLN A 98 -27.16 -10.47 21.50
CA GLN A 98 -26.95 -11.76 20.83
C GLN A 98 -26.47 -11.58 19.38
N ALA A 99 -27.03 -10.61 18.65
CA ALA A 99 -26.55 -10.25 17.30
C ALA A 99 -25.13 -9.73 17.31
N ALA A 100 -24.77 -8.87 18.28
CA ALA A 100 -23.40 -8.39 18.46
C ALA A 100 -22.42 -9.53 18.80
N ILE A 101 -22.82 -10.49 19.66
CA ILE A 101 -22.01 -11.68 19.96
C ILE A 101 -21.78 -12.50 18.69
N LYS A 102 -22.82 -12.75 17.89
CA LYS A 102 -22.71 -13.49 16.62
C LYS A 102 -21.83 -12.76 15.61
N TYR A 103 -21.92 -11.44 15.58
CA TYR A 103 -21.03 -10.60 14.76
C TYR A 103 -19.56 -10.74 15.21
N GLY A 104 -19.29 -10.75 16.52
CA GLY A 104 -17.96 -10.97 17.09
C GLY A 104 -17.42 -12.39 16.83
N GLU A 105 -18.28 -13.40 16.77
CA GLU A 105 -17.95 -14.77 16.37
C GLU A 105 -17.74 -14.92 14.85
N GLU A 106 -17.93 -13.85 14.07
CA GLU A 106 -17.87 -13.85 12.59
C GLU A 106 -19.00 -14.71 11.94
N ASP A 107 -20.06 -15.05 12.70
CA ASP A 107 -21.24 -15.76 12.20
C ASP A 107 -22.30 -14.75 11.69
N PHE A 108 -21.99 -14.09 10.57
CA PHE A 108 -22.81 -13.01 10.02
C PHE A 108 -24.21 -13.45 9.59
N PRO A 109 -24.43 -14.65 9.03
CA PRO A 109 -25.77 -15.13 8.71
C PRO A 109 -26.66 -15.27 9.96
N ALA A 110 -26.14 -15.82 11.06
CA ALA A 110 -26.88 -15.95 12.31
C ALA A 110 -27.14 -14.58 12.95
N ALA A 111 -26.16 -13.66 12.89
CA ALA A 111 -26.34 -12.28 13.34
C ALA A 111 -27.45 -11.57 12.56
N MET A 112 -27.50 -11.72 11.22
CA MET A 112 -28.56 -11.14 10.38
C MET A 112 -29.95 -11.66 10.76
N ALA A 113 -30.08 -12.97 10.97
CA ALA A 113 -31.37 -13.57 11.40
C ALA A 113 -31.87 -13.05 12.76
N LEU A 114 -30.97 -12.61 13.64
CA LEU A 114 -31.32 -11.96 14.90
C LEU A 114 -31.72 -10.50 14.70
N VAL A 115 -30.99 -9.75 13.88
CA VAL A 115 -31.28 -8.34 13.58
C VAL A 115 -32.63 -8.19 12.85
N GLU A 116 -33.00 -9.14 11.99
CA GLU A 116 -34.33 -9.18 11.33
C GLU A 116 -35.51 -9.32 12.29
N GLN A 117 -35.27 -9.74 13.53
CA GLN A 117 -36.31 -9.80 14.58
C GLN A 117 -36.50 -8.46 15.31
N LEU A 118 -35.63 -7.49 15.09
CA LEU A 118 -35.72 -6.16 15.68
C LEU A 118 -36.78 -5.29 14.97
N PRO A 119 -37.28 -4.24 15.62
CA PRO A 119 -38.26 -3.33 15.02
C PRO A 119 -37.65 -2.66 13.76
N VAL A 120 -38.41 -2.66 12.67
CA VAL A 120 -37.98 -2.08 11.38
C VAL A 120 -37.89 -0.54 11.44
N ASP A 121 -38.67 0.09 12.32
CA ASP A 121 -38.70 1.55 12.45
C ASP A 121 -37.58 2.11 13.36
N ASP A 122 -36.74 1.24 13.93
CA ASP A 122 -35.60 1.65 14.76
C ASP A 122 -34.38 1.92 13.85
N PRO A 123 -33.86 3.17 13.79
CA PRO A 123 -32.71 3.49 12.97
C PRO A 123 -31.42 2.73 13.33
N ASP A 124 -31.30 2.29 14.61
CA ASP A 124 -30.19 1.41 15.02
C ASP A 124 -30.25 0.07 14.29
N THR A 125 -31.44 -0.43 13.98
CA THR A 125 -31.62 -1.68 13.20
C THR A 125 -31.05 -1.51 11.78
N ASP A 126 -31.22 -0.34 11.15
CA ASP A 126 -30.65 -0.06 9.85
C ASP A 126 -29.11 0.02 9.92
N VAL A 127 -28.56 0.54 11.01
CA VAL A 127 -27.09 0.56 11.24
C VAL A 127 -26.56 -0.87 11.39
N ASP A 128 -27.21 -1.69 12.24
CA ASP A 128 -26.80 -3.09 12.46
C ASP A 128 -26.86 -3.91 11.16
N GLN A 129 -27.95 -3.75 10.38
CA GLN A 129 -28.09 -4.38 9.07
C GLN A 129 -27.01 -3.90 8.09
N GLY A 130 -26.71 -2.59 8.09
CA GLY A 130 -25.66 -2.00 7.27
C GLY A 130 -24.29 -2.62 7.57
N CYS A 131 -23.94 -2.77 8.84
CA CYS A 131 -22.69 -3.41 9.27
C CYS A 131 -22.59 -4.87 8.79
N LEU A 132 -23.68 -5.63 8.91
CA LEU A 132 -23.72 -7.01 8.46
C LEU A 132 -23.65 -7.15 6.94
N LEU A 133 -24.38 -6.32 6.20
CA LEU A 133 -24.31 -6.28 4.73
C LEU A 133 -22.91 -5.92 4.25
N TYR A 134 -22.23 -4.98 4.93
CA TYR A 134 -20.84 -4.64 4.62
C TYR A 134 -19.91 -5.86 4.79
N LYS A 135 -20.06 -6.62 5.89
CA LYS A 135 -19.25 -7.84 6.13
C LYS A 135 -19.57 -8.97 5.15
N LEU A 136 -20.79 -9.02 4.63
CA LEU A 136 -21.20 -9.97 3.59
C LEU A 136 -20.77 -9.54 2.18
N GLY A 137 -20.14 -8.37 2.02
CA GLY A 137 -19.68 -7.85 0.72
C GLY A 137 -20.75 -7.11 -0.09
N GLU A 138 -21.95 -6.92 0.46
CA GLU A 138 -23.06 -6.21 -0.20
C GLU A 138 -22.98 -4.69 0.05
N TYR A 139 -21.89 -4.07 -0.40
CA TYR A 139 -21.51 -2.68 -0.08
C TYR A 139 -22.55 -1.64 -0.52
N GLU A 140 -23.21 -1.84 -1.67
CA GLU A 140 -24.25 -0.91 -2.15
C GLU A 140 -25.46 -0.88 -1.23
N LYS A 141 -25.93 -2.07 -0.81
CA LYS A 141 -27.05 -2.18 0.14
C LYS A 141 -26.69 -1.65 1.52
N ALA A 142 -25.46 -1.94 1.98
CA ALA A 142 -24.94 -1.40 3.23
C ALA A 142 -24.92 0.14 3.21
N CYS A 143 -24.45 0.75 2.14
CA CYS A 143 -24.42 2.19 1.94
C CYS A 143 -25.84 2.81 2.05
N VAL A 144 -26.83 2.21 1.38
CA VAL A 144 -28.23 2.66 1.46
C VAL A 144 -28.73 2.64 2.90
N LYS A 145 -28.45 1.56 3.66
CA LYS A 145 -28.86 1.44 5.06
C LYS A 145 -28.24 2.52 5.95
N PHE A 146 -26.94 2.76 5.84
CA PHE A 146 -26.28 3.82 6.60
C PHE A 146 -26.78 5.22 6.23
N VAL A 147 -27.05 5.49 4.95
CA VAL A 147 -27.63 6.77 4.50
C VAL A 147 -29.03 6.94 5.08
N THR A 148 -29.87 5.91 5.08
CA THR A 148 -31.20 5.95 5.66
C THR A 148 -31.14 6.23 7.16
N ALA A 149 -30.27 5.53 7.90
CA ALA A 149 -30.06 5.77 9.33
C ALA A 149 -29.61 7.22 9.61
N MET A 150 -28.68 7.75 8.82
CA MET A 150 -28.16 9.11 8.97
C MET A 150 -29.23 10.19 8.66
N GLN A 151 -30.19 9.91 7.78
CA GLN A 151 -31.30 10.82 7.52
C GLN A 151 -32.23 10.95 8.73
N VAL A 152 -32.38 9.89 9.53
CA VAL A 152 -33.26 9.87 10.73
C VAL A 152 -32.50 10.40 11.96
N LEU A 153 -31.27 9.90 12.20
CA LEU A 153 -30.46 10.22 13.37
C LEU A 153 -29.76 11.59 13.29
N GLY A 154 -29.67 12.16 12.08
CA GLY A 154 -28.82 13.29 11.80
C GLY A 154 -27.38 12.88 11.54
N TYR A 155 -26.51 13.88 11.33
CA TYR A 155 -25.09 13.62 11.09
C TYR A 155 -24.42 13.00 12.32
N GLN A 156 -23.76 11.87 12.09
CA GLN A 156 -22.88 11.20 13.06
C GLN A 156 -21.56 10.84 12.35
N PRO A 157 -20.39 11.11 12.94
CA PRO A 157 -19.10 10.82 12.33
C PRO A 157 -18.92 9.35 11.94
N ASP A 158 -19.34 8.43 12.81
CA ASP A 158 -19.26 6.99 12.58
C ASP A 158 -20.07 6.54 11.37
N LEU A 159 -21.30 7.08 11.22
CA LEU A 159 -22.13 6.76 10.05
C LEU A 159 -21.51 7.34 8.76
N ALA A 160 -21.01 8.57 8.82
CA ALA A 160 -20.32 9.17 7.69
C ALA A 160 -19.08 8.35 7.29
N TYR A 161 -18.34 7.84 8.27
CA TYR A 161 -17.18 6.97 8.03
C TYR A 161 -17.61 5.62 7.43
N ASN A 162 -18.67 4.99 7.93
CA ASN A 162 -19.19 3.74 7.38
C ASN A 162 -19.66 3.90 5.92
N ILE A 163 -20.27 5.03 5.58
CA ILE A 163 -20.62 5.37 4.19
C ILE A 163 -19.35 5.52 3.34
N ALA A 164 -18.34 6.22 3.86
CA ALA A 164 -17.05 6.37 3.17
C ALA A 164 -16.36 5.02 2.92
N LEU A 165 -16.42 4.09 3.89
CA LEU A 165 -15.93 2.71 3.74
C LEU A 165 -16.67 1.94 2.64
N CYS A 166 -18.00 2.08 2.56
CA CYS A 166 -18.77 1.45 1.49
C CYS A 166 -18.31 1.98 0.12
N HIS A 167 -18.17 3.29 -0.03
CA HIS A 167 -17.66 3.89 -1.27
C HIS A 167 -16.23 3.47 -1.59
N TYR A 168 -15.36 3.34 -0.58
CA TYR A 168 -14.00 2.83 -0.75
C TYR A 168 -14.01 1.40 -1.31
N SER A 169 -14.82 0.52 -0.71
CA SER A 169 -14.94 -0.88 -1.16
C SER A 169 -15.53 -1.00 -2.57
N LEU A 170 -16.40 -0.05 -2.97
CA LEU A 170 -16.92 0.09 -4.33
C LEU A 170 -15.95 0.80 -5.30
N LYS A 171 -14.72 1.09 -4.89
CA LYS A 171 -13.71 1.84 -5.66
C LYS A 171 -14.18 3.26 -6.09
N GLN A 172 -15.21 3.79 -5.44
CA GLN A 172 -15.76 5.13 -5.67
C GLN A 172 -15.01 6.18 -4.83
N TYR A 173 -13.73 6.34 -5.08
CA TYR A 173 -12.81 7.10 -4.23
C TYR A 173 -13.20 8.59 -4.08
N ALA A 174 -13.73 9.21 -5.13
CA ALA A 174 -14.17 10.62 -5.07
C ALA A 174 -15.34 10.82 -4.09
N ALA A 175 -16.30 9.90 -4.05
CA ALA A 175 -17.40 9.93 -3.10
C ALA A 175 -16.92 9.66 -1.67
N ALA A 176 -16.03 8.68 -1.47
CA ALA A 176 -15.42 8.40 -0.17
C ALA A 176 -14.69 9.64 0.39
N LEU A 177 -13.82 10.26 -0.43
CA LEU A 177 -13.07 11.47 -0.03
C LEU A 177 -13.97 12.65 0.35
N LYS A 178 -15.17 12.77 -0.24
CA LYS A 178 -16.13 13.80 0.14
C LYS A 178 -16.63 13.62 1.58
N TYR A 179 -17.04 12.39 1.96
CA TYR A 179 -17.48 12.10 3.34
C TYR A 179 -16.31 12.23 4.33
N ILE A 180 -15.12 11.76 3.97
CA ILE A 180 -13.90 11.91 4.78
C ILE A 180 -13.59 13.40 5.00
N GLY A 181 -13.66 14.22 3.96
CA GLY A 181 -13.47 15.68 4.06
C GLY A 181 -14.46 16.34 5.01
N GLU A 182 -15.73 15.90 4.99
CA GLU A 182 -16.76 16.40 5.91
C GLU A 182 -16.46 16.01 7.37
N ILE A 183 -16.01 14.77 7.63
CA ILE A 183 -15.62 14.32 8.96
C ILE A 183 -14.47 15.18 9.49
N ILE A 184 -13.41 15.36 8.69
CA ILE A 184 -12.23 16.12 9.08
C ILE A 184 -12.59 17.59 9.33
N GLU A 185 -13.35 18.22 8.42
CA GLU A 185 -13.74 19.63 8.55
C GLU A 185 -14.58 19.87 9.81
N ARG A 186 -15.57 19.02 10.07
CA ARG A 186 -16.44 19.13 11.25
C ARG A 186 -15.67 18.84 12.54
N GLY A 187 -14.92 17.74 12.57
CA GLY A 187 -14.14 17.34 13.74
C GLY A 187 -13.14 18.41 14.17
N MET A 188 -12.40 18.98 13.21
CA MET A 188 -11.41 20.05 13.49
C MET A 188 -12.08 21.38 13.88
N ARG A 189 -13.29 21.66 13.38
CA ARG A 189 -14.03 22.88 13.74
C ARG A 189 -14.67 22.78 15.13
N GLU A 190 -15.19 21.61 15.49
CA GLU A 190 -15.85 21.39 16.79
C GLU A 190 -14.83 21.15 17.91
N HIS A 191 -13.68 20.55 17.57
CA HIS A 191 -12.59 20.20 18.49
C HIS A 191 -11.22 20.72 17.99
N PRO A 192 -11.02 22.05 17.95
CA PRO A 192 -9.77 22.64 17.47
C PRO A 192 -8.55 22.24 18.34
N GLU A 193 -8.76 21.81 19.57
CA GLU A 193 -7.71 21.29 20.47
C GLU A 193 -7.03 20.02 19.93
N LEU A 194 -7.70 19.25 19.08
CA LEU A 194 -7.13 18.05 18.46
C LEU A 194 -6.16 18.38 17.32
N GLY A 195 -6.22 19.58 16.76
CA GLY A 195 -5.34 20.06 15.70
C GLY A 195 -4.15 20.90 16.17
N VAL A 196 -4.00 21.09 17.45
CA VAL A 196 -2.91 21.92 18.01
C VAL A 196 -1.57 21.19 17.86
N GLY A 197 -0.73 21.70 16.98
CA GLY A 197 0.61 21.15 16.70
C GLY A 197 0.86 20.79 15.24
N MET A 198 -0.16 20.75 14.39
CA MET A 198 -0.05 20.41 12.96
C MET A 198 0.71 21.47 12.11
N THR A 199 0.95 22.67 12.62
CA THR A 199 1.43 23.80 11.79
C THR A 199 2.58 24.61 12.35
N THR A 200 3.21 24.24 13.48
CA THR A 200 4.30 25.02 14.10
C THR A 200 5.63 24.33 14.01
N GLU A 201 6.47 24.73 13.06
CA GLU A 201 7.90 24.38 13.04
C GLU A 201 8.57 24.82 14.36
N GLY A 202 9.17 23.88 15.06
CA GLY A 202 10.04 24.14 16.23
C GLY A 202 9.41 24.06 17.62
N ILE A 203 8.14 23.66 17.74
CA ILE A 203 7.52 23.38 19.04
C ILE A 203 7.37 21.85 19.18
N GLU A 204 7.79 21.29 20.33
CA GLU A 204 7.48 19.89 20.66
C GLU A 204 5.96 19.69 20.61
N VAL A 205 5.52 18.88 19.66
CA VAL A 205 4.11 18.55 19.47
C VAL A 205 3.67 17.67 20.64
N LYS A 206 2.80 18.21 21.50
CA LYS A 206 2.26 17.46 22.62
C LYS A 206 1.21 16.47 22.12
N SER A 207 1.34 15.19 22.50
CA SER A 207 0.32 14.19 22.22
C SER A 207 -1.05 14.61 22.76
N VAL A 208 -2.10 14.42 21.97
CA VAL A 208 -3.51 14.59 22.41
C VAL A 208 -4.01 13.36 23.19
N GLY A 209 -3.28 12.25 23.12
CA GLY A 209 -3.64 10.97 23.73
C GLY A 209 -4.89 10.33 23.08
N ASN A 210 -5.22 9.14 23.54
CA ASN A 210 -6.46 8.42 23.13
C ASN A 210 -7.63 8.89 24.00
N THR A 211 -8.07 10.14 23.81
CA THR A 211 -9.19 10.73 24.54
C THR A 211 -10.54 10.26 23.97
N LEU A 212 -11.58 10.28 24.79
CA LEU A 212 -12.94 9.94 24.33
C LEU A 212 -13.38 10.86 23.17
N VAL A 213 -13.06 12.13 23.25
CA VAL A 213 -13.35 13.13 22.19
C VAL A 213 -12.70 12.74 20.86
N LEU A 214 -11.46 12.26 20.89
CA LEU A 214 -10.78 11.80 19.68
C LEU A 214 -11.51 10.60 19.03
N HIS A 215 -12.00 9.66 19.84
CA HIS A 215 -12.78 8.53 19.35
C HIS A 215 -14.15 8.94 18.81
N GLU A 216 -14.85 9.86 19.47
CA GLU A 216 -16.18 10.32 19.06
C GLU A 216 -16.16 11.12 17.74
N THR A 217 -15.01 11.68 17.35
CA THR A 217 -14.87 12.44 16.12
C THR A 217 -14.59 11.61 14.87
N ALA A 218 -14.23 10.34 15.00
CA ALA A 218 -13.76 9.43 13.91
C ALA A 218 -12.64 10.03 13.04
N LEU A 219 -11.85 10.97 13.59
CA LEU A 219 -10.76 11.64 12.85
C LEU A 219 -9.65 10.69 12.47
N ILE A 220 -9.27 9.79 13.38
CA ILE A 220 -8.20 8.82 13.14
C ILE A 220 -8.56 7.89 11.99
N GLU A 221 -9.77 7.38 12.02
CA GLU A 221 -10.33 6.49 11.00
C GLU A 221 -10.41 7.22 9.65
N ALA A 222 -10.86 8.48 9.66
CA ALA A 222 -10.99 9.31 8.45
C ALA A 222 -9.62 9.59 7.80
N PHE A 223 -8.60 9.95 8.58
CA PHE A 223 -7.25 10.18 8.06
C PHE A 223 -6.61 8.90 7.55
N ASN A 224 -6.78 7.77 8.25
CA ASN A 224 -6.30 6.47 7.80
C ASN A 224 -6.94 6.05 6.46
N LEU A 225 -8.25 6.23 6.32
CA LEU A 225 -8.95 5.92 5.08
C LEU A 225 -8.54 6.87 3.95
N LYS A 226 -8.32 8.16 4.25
CA LYS A 226 -7.77 9.13 3.28
C LYS A 226 -6.41 8.68 2.78
N ALA A 227 -5.51 8.31 3.68
CA ALA A 227 -4.18 7.81 3.32
C ALA A 227 -4.26 6.56 2.44
N ALA A 228 -5.14 5.60 2.78
CA ALA A 228 -5.35 4.39 1.99
C ALA A 228 -5.88 4.70 0.57
N ILE A 229 -6.83 5.63 0.43
CA ILE A 229 -7.36 6.05 -0.87
C ILE A 229 -6.28 6.73 -1.72
N GLU A 230 -5.55 7.69 -1.16
CA GLU A 230 -4.49 8.40 -1.89
C GLU A 230 -3.35 7.45 -2.29
N TYR A 231 -3.05 6.45 -1.45
CA TYR A 231 -2.10 5.38 -1.79
C TYR A 231 -2.60 4.54 -2.98
N GLN A 232 -3.87 4.13 -2.99
CA GLN A 232 -4.49 3.41 -4.12
C GLN A 232 -4.48 4.24 -5.42
N LEU A 233 -4.64 5.56 -5.30
CA LEU A 233 -4.55 6.51 -6.42
C LEU A 233 -3.09 6.79 -6.83
N LYS A 234 -2.09 6.10 -6.25
CA LYS A 234 -0.64 6.27 -6.49
C LYS A 234 -0.11 7.69 -6.19
N LYS A 235 -0.76 8.39 -5.28
CA LYS A 235 -0.36 9.71 -4.80
C LYS A 235 0.31 9.60 -3.44
N HIS A 236 1.53 9.06 -3.43
CA HIS A 236 2.25 8.74 -2.19
C HIS A 236 2.48 9.96 -1.30
N ASP A 237 2.76 11.13 -1.89
CA ASP A 237 2.95 12.39 -1.14
C ASP A 237 1.67 12.78 -0.37
N ALA A 238 0.50 12.69 -1.02
CA ALA A 238 -0.78 13.00 -0.39
C ALA A 238 -1.18 11.96 0.68
N ALA A 239 -0.80 10.70 0.49
CA ALA A 239 -1.00 9.66 1.50
C ALA A 239 -0.12 9.92 2.74
N GLN A 240 1.14 10.30 2.54
CA GLN A 240 2.04 10.69 3.63
C GLN A 240 1.56 11.95 4.36
N GLU A 241 1.09 12.97 3.62
CA GLU A 241 0.49 14.17 4.18
C GLU A 241 -0.71 13.83 5.07
N ALA A 242 -1.61 12.95 4.61
CA ALA A 242 -2.76 12.52 5.40
C ALA A 242 -2.37 11.85 6.74
N LEU A 243 -1.30 11.04 6.76
CA LEU A 243 -0.80 10.43 8.00
C LEU A 243 -0.11 11.45 8.92
N THR A 244 0.48 12.51 8.35
CA THR A 244 1.14 13.58 9.10
C THR A 244 0.14 14.58 9.68
N ASP A 245 -0.95 14.85 8.95
CA ASP A 245 -2.04 15.75 9.36
C ASP A 245 -2.97 15.16 10.43
N MET A 246 -2.79 13.91 10.77
CA MET A 246 -3.54 13.23 11.83
C MET A 246 -3.28 13.86 13.19
N PRO A 247 -4.27 13.92 14.11
CA PRO A 247 -4.06 14.37 15.47
C PRO A 247 -2.84 13.71 16.12
N PRO A 248 -1.91 14.49 16.68
CA PRO A 248 -0.61 13.98 17.14
C PRO A 248 -0.75 13.05 18.34
N ARG A 249 -0.15 11.86 18.23
CA ARG A 249 -0.10 10.86 19.30
C ARG A 249 1.31 10.31 19.44
N SER A 250 1.67 9.86 20.65
CA SER A 250 2.92 9.14 20.87
C SER A 250 2.88 7.78 20.18
N GLU A 251 4.03 7.19 19.89
CA GLU A 251 4.10 5.90 19.17
C GLU A 251 3.38 4.76 19.92
N GLU A 252 3.41 4.81 21.26
CA GLU A 252 2.73 3.84 22.14
C GLU A 252 1.20 3.98 22.12
N GLU A 253 0.68 5.13 21.68
CA GLU A 253 -0.76 5.43 21.62
C GLU A 253 -1.37 5.16 20.24
N LEU A 254 -0.54 4.81 19.23
CA LEU A 254 -1.00 4.58 17.87
C LEU A 254 -1.85 3.31 17.76
N ASP A 255 -2.95 3.42 17.06
CA ASP A 255 -3.80 2.28 16.72
C ASP A 255 -3.15 1.38 15.65
N PRO A 256 -3.53 0.09 15.60
CA PRO A 256 -2.94 -0.87 14.65
C PRO A 256 -3.07 -0.47 13.19
N VAL A 257 -4.15 0.23 12.79
CA VAL A 257 -4.36 0.66 11.40
C VAL A 257 -3.39 1.77 11.01
N THR A 258 -3.18 2.74 11.91
CA THR A 258 -2.19 3.82 11.73
C THR A 258 -0.77 3.25 11.61
N LEU A 259 -0.39 2.32 12.51
CA LEU A 259 0.91 1.65 12.46
C LEU A 259 1.10 0.89 11.14
N HIS A 260 0.06 0.20 10.68
CA HIS A 260 0.08 -0.52 9.40
C HIS A 260 0.29 0.43 8.21
N ASN A 261 -0.48 1.51 8.15
CA ASN A 261 -0.37 2.48 7.06
C ASN A 261 1.00 3.18 7.05
N GLN A 262 1.52 3.57 8.23
CA GLN A 262 2.86 4.14 8.36
C GLN A 262 3.94 3.14 7.92
N ALA A 263 3.80 1.86 8.29
CA ALA A 263 4.74 0.82 7.88
C ALA A 263 4.80 0.71 6.36
N LEU A 264 3.64 0.67 5.67
CA LEU A 264 3.60 0.61 4.21
C LEU A 264 4.23 1.84 3.55
N MET A 265 4.03 3.04 4.09
CA MET A 265 4.64 4.27 3.57
C MET A 265 6.15 4.30 3.78
N ASN A 266 6.66 3.72 4.87
CA ASN A 266 8.09 3.66 5.17
C ASN A 266 8.87 2.65 4.32
N MET A 267 8.19 1.71 3.64
CA MET A 267 8.85 0.64 2.89
C MET A 267 9.79 1.14 1.79
N ASP A 268 9.50 2.27 1.16
CA ASP A 268 10.34 2.81 0.09
C ASP A 268 11.52 3.65 0.62
N THR A 269 11.45 4.18 1.85
CA THR A 269 12.47 5.07 2.44
C THR A 269 13.28 4.38 3.54
N LYS A 270 12.60 3.64 4.42
CA LYS A 270 13.16 2.96 5.59
C LYS A 270 12.54 1.56 5.74
N PRO A 271 12.90 0.60 4.87
CA PRO A 271 12.27 -0.73 4.85
C PRO A 271 12.37 -1.47 6.20
N SER A 272 13.50 -1.36 6.91
CA SER A 272 13.70 -2.03 8.21
C SER A 272 12.66 -1.62 9.23
N GLU A 273 12.39 -0.31 9.36
CA GLU A 273 11.37 0.23 10.27
C GLU A 273 9.96 -0.25 9.88
N GLY A 274 9.68 -0.30 8.56
CA GLY A 274 8.41 -0.83 8.05
C GLY A 274 8.21 -2.30 8.41
N PHE A 275 9.22 -3.14 8.23
CA PHE A 275 9.17 -4.56 8.61
C PHE A 275 9.01 -4.78 10.11
N GLU A 276 9.72 -4.01 10.95
CA GLU A 276 9.60 -4.08 12.41
C GLU A 276 8.17 -3.76 12.87
N LYS A 277 7.56 -2.70 12.33
CA LYS A 277 6.17 -2.33 12.66
C LYS A 277 5.16 -3.39 12.21
N LEU A 278 5.30 -3.97 11.00
CA LEU A 278 4.40 -5.03 10.53
C LEU A 278 4.57 -6.32 11.34
N ALA A 279 5.80 -6.71 11.66
CA ALA A 279 6.07 -7.89 12.50
C ALA A 279 5.55 -7.70 13.94
N PHE A 280 5.69 -6.49 14.50
CA PHE A 280 5.11 -6.15 15.80
C PHE A 280 3.59 -6.27 15.79
N LEU A 281 2.92 -5.81 14.72
CA LEU A 281 1.47 -5.89 14.59
C LEU A 281 0.94 -7.34 14.62
N LEU A 282 1.69 -8.30 14.06
CA LEU A 282 1.28 -9.72 14.12
C LEU A 282 1.24 -10.30 15.54
N GLN A 283 1.95 -9.67 16.48
CA GLN A 283 1.95 -10.08 17.89
C GLN A 283 0.79 -9.45 18.68
N GLN A 284 0.10 -8.45 18.09
CA GLN A 284 -1.03 -7.79 18.68
C GLN A 284 -2.33 -8.57 18.40
N ASN A 285 -3.33 -8.37 19.26
CA ASN A 285 -4.67 -8.90 19.02
C ASN A 285 -5.71 -7.87 19.49
N PRO A 286 -6.51 -7.28 18.62
CA PRO A 286 -6.60 -7.51 17.17
C PRO A 286 -5.54 -6.73 16.35
N PHE A 287 -5.28 -7.19 15.12
CA PHE A 287 -4.49 -6.48 14.12
C PHE A 287 -5.26 -6.41 12.78
N PRO A 288 -4.93 -5.47 11.86
CA PRO A 288 -5.60 -5.39 10.57
C PRO A 288 -5.41 -6.70 9.77
N PRO A 289 -6.49 -7.33 9.28
CA PRO A 289 -6.42 -8.64 8.60
C PRO A 289 -5.44 -8.69 7.42
N VAL A 290 -5.29 -7.57 6.72
CA VAL A 290 -4.40 -7.43 5.56
C VAL A 290 -2.91 -7.40 5.92
N THR A 291 -2.56 -7.17 7.20
CA THR A 291 -1.16 -7.07 7.67
C THR A 291 -0.38 -8.33 7.37
N PHE A 292 -0.96 -9.51 7.60
CA PHE A 292 -0.31 -10.79 7.38
C PHE A 292 0.06 -11.00 5.90
N GLY A 293 -0.91 -10.81 5.01
CA GLY A 293 -0.68 -10.93 3.56
C GLY A 293 0.31 -9.90 3.04
N ASN A 294 0.20 -8.65 3.49
CA ASN A 294 1.10 -7.58 3.08
C ASN A 294 2.54 -7.83 3.53
N LEU A 295 2.76 -8.31 4.75
CA LEU A 295 4.10 -8.65 5.24
C LEU A 295 4.75 -9.74 4.39
N LEU A 296 4.01 -10.81 4.07
CA LEU A 296 4.52 -11.91 3.23
C LEU A 296 4.85 -11.43 1.81
N LEU A 297 3.97 -10.62 1.20
CA LEU A 297 4.22 -10.04 -0.13
C LEU A 297 5.43 -9.11 -0.14
N LEU A 298 5.61 -8.32 0.91
CA LEU A 298 6.77 -7.43 1.05
C LEU A 298 8.05 -8.22 1.25
N TYR A 299 8.06 -9.28 2.07
CA TYR A 299 9.22 -10.16 2.17
C TYR A 299 9.57 -10.78 0.81
N CYS A 300 8.60 -11.24 0.03
CA CYS A 300 8.85 -11.73 -1.32
C CYS A 300 9.35 -10.63 -2.27
N LYS A 301 8.83 -9.38 -2.17
CA LYS A 301 9.27 -8.23 -2.98
C LYS A 301 10.74 -7.88 -2.72
N TYR A 302 11.16 -7.92 -1.45
CA TYR A 302 12.54 -7.62 -1.04
C TYR A 302 13.46 -8.86 -1.01
N GLU A 303 12.97 -9.99 -1.53
CA GLU A 303 13.72 -11.26 -1.65
C GLU A 303 14.13 -11.87 -0.31
N TYR A 304 13.43 -11.54 0.79
CA TYR A 304 13.59 -12.16 2.11
C TYR A 304 12.73 -13.43 2.23
N PHE A 305 12.97 -14.39 1.34
CA PHE A 305 12.13 -15.59 1.21
C PHE A 305 12.17 -16.50 2.44
N ASP A 306 13.31 -16.58 3.11
CA ASP A 306 13.46 -17.36 4.35
C ASP A 306 12.54 -16.81 5.44
N LEU A 307 12.52 -15.47 5.63
CA LEU A 307 11.64 -14.83 6.60
C LEU A 307 10.16 -15.01 6.24
N ALA A 308 9.82 -14.97 4.96
CA ALA A 308 8.46 -15.24 4.53
C ALA A 308 8.03 -16.68 4.84
N ALA A 309 8.91 -17.65 4.61
CA ALA A 309 8.66 -19.06 4.90
C ALA A 309 8.49 -19.31 6.40
N ASP A 310 9.36 -18.72 7.23
CA ASP A 310 9.29 -18.83 8.69
C ASP A 310 7.98 -18.24 9.23
N VAL A 311 7.61 -17.05 8.81
CA VAL A 311 6.35 -16.38 9.22
C VAL A 311 5.13 -17.18 8.79
N MET A 312 5.12 -17.78 7.58
CA MET A 312 4.02 -18.65 7.15
C MET A 312 3.94 -19.94 7.99
N ALA A 313 5.07 -20.55 8.32
CA ALA A 313 5.12 -21.78 9.10
C ALA A 313 4.68 -21.56 10.55
N GLU A 314 5.18 -20.49 11.19
CA GLU A 314 4.85 -20.15 12.57
C GLU A 314 3.38 -19.75 12.74
N ASN A 315 2.79 -19.14 11.70
CA ASN A 315 1.42 -18.62 11.72
C ASN A 315 0.47 -19.38 10.78
N ALA A 316 0.58 -20.69 10.74
CA ALA A 316 -0.25 -21.53 9.86
C ALA A 316 -1.76 -21.30 10.04
N HIS A 317 -2.22 -21.00 11.28
CA HIS A 317 -3.62 -20.68 11.58
C HIS A 317 -4.09 -19.38 10.90
N LEU A 318 -3.21 -18.36 10.75
CA LEU A 318 -3.52 -17.09 10.07
C LEU A 318 -3.59 -17.28 8.55
N THR A 319 -2.83 -18.23 8.02
CA THR A 319 -2.84 -18.57 6.59
C THR A 319 -4.23 -18.96 6.13
N TYR A 320 -4.91 -19.84 6.86
CA TYR A 320 -6.27 -20.28 6.53
C TYR A 320 -7.33 -19.21 6.77
N LYS A 321 -7.07 -18.28 7.70
CA LYS A 321 -8.02 -17.24 8.07
C LYS A 321 -7.94 -16.02 7.14
N PHE A 322 -6.74 -15.57 6.78
CA PHE A 322 -6.53 -14.27 6.15
C PHE A 322 -6.01 -14.31 4.71
N LEU A 323 -5.46 -15.43 4.24
CA LEU A 323 -5.03 -15.53 2.85
C LEU A 323 -6.15 -16.13 1.98
N SER A 324 -6.38 -15.50 0.83
CA SER A 324 -7.18 -16.14 -0.22
C SER A 324 -6.46 -17.36 -0.80
N THR A 325 -7.18 -18.30 -1.38
CA THR A 325 -6.61 -19.47 -2.03
C THR A 325 -5.57 -19.07 -3.10
N TYR A 326 -5.89 -18.06 -3.90
CA TYR A 326 -4.97 -17.51 -4.90
C TYR A 326 -3.67 -17.00 -4.26
N LEU A 327 -3.79 -16.15 -3.23
CA LEU A 327 -2.62 -15.53 -2.59
C LEU A 327 -1.73 -16.59 -1.92
N TYR A 328 -2.33 -17.58 -1.28
CA TYR A 328 -1.60 -18.71 -0.70
C TYR A 328 -0.82 -19.50 -1.76
N GLU A 329 -1.50 -19.92 -2.82
CA GLU A 329 -0.87 -20.68 -3.92
C GLU A 329 0.25 -19.87 -4.60
N PHE A 330 0.05 -18.57 -4.79
CA PHE A 330 1.05 -17.68 -5.36
C PHE A 330 2.28 -17.56 -4.46
N LEU A 331 2.09 -17.30 -3.16
CA LEU A 331 3.19 -17.22 -2.18
C LEU A 331 3.94 -18.55 -2.07
N ASP A 332 3.24 -19.68 -2.02
CA ASP A 332 3.85 -21.00 -2.01
C ASP A 332 4.71 -21.26 -3.26
N ALA A 333 4.23 -20.84 -4.43
CA ALA A 333 5.02 -20.93 -5.66
C ALA A 333 6.25 -20.00 -5.62
N MET A 334 6.12 -18.78 -5.07
CA MET A 334 7.23 -17.85 -4.92
C MET A 334 8.32 -18.41 -3.99
N LEU A 335 7.94 -18.96 -2.84
CA LEU A 335 8.87 -19.60 -1.91
C LEU A 335 9.52 -20.84 -2.54
N THR A 336 8.74 -21.68 -3.22
CA THR A 336 9.27 -22.87 -3.93
C THR A 336 10.29 -22.47 -4.99
N SER A 337 10.20 -21.27 -5.58
CA SER A 337 11.12 -20.84 -6.64
C SER A 337 12.59 -20.75 -6.20
N GLN A 338 12.85 -20.63 -4.91
CA GLN A 338 14.19 -20.58 -4.34
C GLN A 338 14.86 -21.95 -4.31
N THR A 339 14.09 -22.99 -4.05
CA THR A 339 14.60 -24.35 -3.90
C THR A 339 14.45 -25.18 -5.18
N SER A 340 13.32 -25.03 -5.87
CA SER A 340 12.99 -25.76 -7.10
C SER A 340 12.26 -24.86 -8.11
N PRO A 341 13.00 -24.09 -8.93
CA PRO A 341 12.39 -23.20 -9.93
C PRO A 341 11.48 -23.91 -10.93
N GLU A 342 11.73 -25.19 -11.23
CA GLU A 342 10.91 -25.96 -12.16
C GLU A 342 9.56 -26.34 -11.56
N GLU A 343 9.55 -26.74 -10.29
CA GLU A 343 8.32 -26.99 -9.55
C GLU A 343 7.51 -25.69 -9.34
N ALA A 344 8.18 -24.60 -9.02
CA ALA A 344 7.56 -23.28 -8.92
C ALA A 344 6.90 -22.87 -10.24
N PHE A 345 7.61 -23.06 -11.36
CA PHE A 345 7.03 -22.77 -12.67
C PHE A 345 5.78 -23.61 -12.95
N ARG A 346 5.78 -24.90 -12.58
CA ARG A 346 4.61 -25.77 -12.73
C ARG A 346 3.42 -25.26 -11.91
N LYS A 347 3.64 -24.91 -10.63
CA LYS A 347 2.60 -24.32 -9.77
C LYS A 347 2.05 -23.02 -10.37
N LEU A 348 2.92 -22.12 -10.83
CA LEU A 348 2.51 -20.87 -11.48
C LEU A 348 1.76 -21.11 -12.80
N ASP A 349 2.14 -22.13 -13.57
CA ASP A 349 1.45 -22.48 -14.83
C ASP A 349 0.04 -23.01 -14.57
N GLU A 350 -0.18 -23.78 -13.50
CA GLU A 350 -1.50 -24.21 -13.05
C GLU A 350 -2.40 -23.02 -12.67
N ILE A 351 -1.87 -22.05 -11.91
CA ILE A 351 -2.59 -20.81 -11.55
C ILE A 351 -2.91 -20.00 -12.81
N ALA A 352 -1.93 -19.80 -13.70
CA ALA A 352 -2.08 -19.07 -14.95
C ALA A 352 -3.12 -19.71 -15.89
N ALA A 353 -3.14 -21.03 -15.99
CA ALA A 353 -4.11 -21.76 -16.80
C ALA A 353 -5.55 -21.55 -16.29
N ARG A 354 -5.74 -21.65 -14.97
CA ARG A 354 -7.04 -21.40 -14.32
C ARG A 354 -7.52 -19.96 -14.53
N LEU A 355 -6.66 -18.97 -14.31
CA LEU A 355 -6.98 -17.56 -14.52
C LEU A 355 -7.26 -17.24 -15.99
N THR A 356 -6.51 -17.83 -16.92
CA THR A 356 -6.75 -17.70 -18.38
C THR A 356 -8.13 -18.24 -18.77
N GLU A 357 -8.55 -19.36 -18.21
CA GLU A 357 -9.89 -19.91 -18.48
C GLU A 357 -11.00 -18.99 -17.94
N GLN A 358 -10.79 -18.43 -16.73
CA GLN A 358 -11.73 -17.47 -16.15
C GLN A 358 -11.80 -16.18 -16.96
N LEU A 359 -10.66 -15.60 -17.38
CA LEU A 359 -10.60 -14.42 -18.24
C LEU A 359 -11.35 -14.64 -19.56
N ARG A 360 -11.21 -15.81 -20.20
CA ARG A 360 -11.97 -16.15 -21.41
C ARG A 360 -13.47 -16.24 -21.17
N LYS A 361 -13.91 -16.76 -20.01
CA LYS A 361 -15.33 -16.80 -19.63
C LYS A 361 -15.88 -15.38 -19.46
N VAL A 362 -15.18 -14.55 -18.71
CA VAL A 362 -15.60 -13.16 -18.47
C VAL A 362 -15.57 -12.33 -19.75
N THR A 363 -14.57 -12.51 -20.63
CA THR A 363 -14.53 -11.85 -21.94
C THR A 363 -15.77 -12.17 -22.77
N LYS A 364 -16.27 -13.42 -22.74
CA LYS A 364 -17.53 -13.79 -23.42
C LYS A 364 -18.74 -13.11 -22.78
N GLN A 365 -18.78 -13.00 -21.45
CA GLN A 365 -19.84 -12.29 -20.72
C GLN A 365 -19.87 -10.80 -21.11
N VAL A 366 -18.70 -10.13 -21.16
CA VAL A 366 -18.56 -8.74 -21.61
C VAL A 366 -19.13 -8.57 -23.04
N GLN A 367 -18.82 -9.51 -23.96
CA GLN A 367 -19.32 -9.46 -25.31
C GLN A 367 -20.85 -9.68 -25.39
N GLU A 368 -21.39 -10.54 -24.55
CA GLU A 368 -22.82 -10.82 -24.49
C GLU A 368 -23.57 -9.64 -23.87
N SER A 369 -23.12 -9.05 -22.77
CA SER A 369 -23.70 -7.85 -22.15
C SER A 369 -23.70 -6.65 -23.13
N ARG A 370 -22.63 -6.49 -23.91
CA ARG A 370 -22.61 -5.48 -25.00
C ARG A 370 -23.68 -5.74 -26.08
N ARG A 371 -23.91 -7.00 -26.44
CA ARG A 371 -24.94 -7.36 -27.44
C ARG A 371 -26.37 -7.14 -26.93
N THR A 372 -26.61 -7.47 -25.66
CA THR A 372 -27.92 -7.33 -25.01
C THR A 372 -28.18 -5.91 -24.53
N ARG A 373 -27.19 -5.00 -24.56
CA ARG A 373 -27.23 -3.64 -23.99
C ARG A 373 -27.58 -3.63 -22.49
N ASP A 374 -27.07 -4.62 -21.79
CA ASP A 374 -27.17 -4.72 -20.34
C ASP A 374 -25.99 -3.95 -19.70
N ASP A 375 -26.24 -2.70 -19.34
CA ASP A 375 -25.21 -1.81 -18.80
C ASP A 375 -24.71 -2.23 -17.40
N GLU A 376 -25.60 -2.80 -16.55
CA GLU A 376 -25.23 -3.31 -15.24
C GLU A 376 -24.39 -4.59 -15.34
N GLY A 377 -24.83 -5.54 -16.18
CA GLY A 377 -24.06 -6.75 -16.45
C GLY A 377 -22.72 -6.46 -17.12
N LEU A 378 -22.67 -5.44 -17.98
CA LEU A 378 -21.41 -5.00 -18.60
C LEU A 378 -20.44 -4.43 -17.56
N LYS A 379 -20.91 -3.54 -16.67
CA LYS A 379 -20.09 -2.94 -15.62
C LYS A 379 -19.51 -4.01 -14.70
N LYS A 380 -20.35 -4.92 -14.21
CA LYS A 380 -19.91 -6.03 -13.36
C LYS A 380 -18.89 -6.94 -14.05
N SER A 381 -19.14 -7.31 -15.32
CA SER A 381 -18.22 -8.17 -16.06
C SER A 381 -16.88 -7.48 -16.34
N LEU A 382 -16.85 -6.16 -16.49
CA LEU A 382 -15.59 -5.41 -16.63
C LEU A 382 -14.83 -5.36 -15.31
N GLU A 383 -15.51 -5.16 -14.17
CA GLU A 383 -14.90 -5.21 -12.84
C GLU A 383 -14.30 -6.59 -12.56
N ASP A 384 -15.03 -7.68 -12.87
CA ASP A 384 -14.53 -9.04 -12.73
C ASP A 384 -13.31 -9.30 -13.64
N TYR A 385 -13.31 -8.76 -14.86
CA TYR A 385 -12.18 -8.86 -15.79
C TYR A 385 -10.94 -8.16 -15.26
N ASP A 386 -11.08 -6.94 -14.77
CA ASP A 386 -9.98 -6.15 -14.21
C ASP A 386 -9.39 -6.83 -12.97
N GLN A 387 -10.23 -7.40 -12.09
CA GLN A 387 -9.77 -8.15 -10.93
C GLN A 387 -8.97 -9.40 -11.33
N LEU A 388 -9.46 -10.19 -12.27
CA LEU A 388 -8.74 -11.37 -12.78
C LEU A 388 -7.42 -10.99 -13.44
N LEU A 389 -7.37 -9.85 -14.10
CA LEU A 389 -6.15 -9.36 -14.73
C LEU A 389 -5.12 -8.90 -13.68
N GLU A 390 -5.57 -8.26 -12.59
CA GLU A 390 -4.74 -7.91 -11.43
C GLU A 390 -4.11 -9.14 -10.77
N GLU A 391 -4.80 -10.29 -10.76
CA GLU A 391 -4.25 -11.56 -10.27
C GLU A 391 -3.34 -12.24 -11.30
N TYR A 392 -3.67 -12.17 -12.60
CA TYR A 392 -2.93 -12.86 -13.65
C TYR A 392 -1.54 -12.27 -13.92
N ILE A 393 -1.42 -10.94 -13.91
CA ILE A 393 -0.16 -10.25 -14.23
C ILE A 393 0.97 -10.62 -13.27
N PRO A 394 0.81 -10.64 -11.94
CA PRO A 394 1.87 -11.08 -11.03
C PRO A 394 2.35 -12.52 -11.29
N VAL A 395 1.43 -13.43 -11.60
CA VAL A 395 1.76 -14.83 -11.94
C VAL A 395 2.61 -14.89 -13.22
N LEU A 396 2.21 -14.15 -14.24
CA LEU A 396 2.95 -14.04 -15.50
C LEU A 396 4.37 -13.49 -15.27
N MET A 397 4.50 -12.44 -14.43
CA MET A 397 5.79 -11.84 -14.10
C MET A 397 6.68 -12.81 -13.30
N ALA A 398 6.09 -13.57 -12.37
CA ALA A 398 6.82 -14.59 -11.61
C ALA A 398 7.35 -15.72 -12.52
N GLN A 399 6.53 -16.21 -13.47
CA GLN A 399 6.96 -17.18 -14.48
C GLN A 399 8.10 -16.62 -15.35
N ALA A 400 7.96 -15.39 -15.78
CA ALA A 400 8.96 -14.71 -16.60
C ALA A 400 10.28 -14.54 -15.83
N LYS A 401 10.24 -14.18 -14.53
CA LYS A 401 11.42 -14.00 -13.67
C LYS A 401 12.26 -15.28 -13.56
N ILE A 402 11.64 -16.46 -13.49
CA ILE A 402 12.34 -17.74 -13.43
C ILE A 402 13.26 -17.95 -14.64
N TYR A 403 12.77 -17.67 -15.84
CA TYR A 403 13.59 -17.78 -17.06
C TYR A 403 14.51 -16.59 -17.29
N TRP A 404 14.10 -15.39 -16.82
CA TRP A 404 14.96 -14.21 -16.84
C TRP A 404 16.25 -14.41 -16.05
N ASN A 405 16.14 -14.96 -14.84
CA ASN A 405 17.29 -15.26 -13.98
C ASN A 405 18.25 -16.32 -14.59
N ARG A 406 17.76 -17.09 -15.56
CA ARG A 406 18.53 -18.07 -16.34
C ARG A 406 18.99 -17.52 -17.69
N GLU A 407 18.83 -16.22 -17.94
CA GLU A 407 19.16 -15.54 -19.20
C GLU A 407 18.49 -16.15 -20.44
N ASN A 408 17.39 -16.87 -20.24
CA ASN A 408 16.64 -17.51 -21.33
C ASN A 408 15.53 -16.59 -21.87
N TYR A 409 15.93 -15.50 -22.50
CA TYR A 409 15.02 -14.46 -22.99
C TYR A 409 14.04 -14.96 -24.06
N ASN A 410 14.40 -15.99 -24.83
CA ASN A 410 13.49 -16.62 -25.79
C ASN A 410 12.29 -17.28 -25.12
N MET A 411 12.48 -17.91 -23.96
CA MET A 411 11.37 -18.50 -23.19
C MET A 411 10.52 -17.41 -22.54
N VAL A 412 11.14 -16.36 -22.02
CA VAL A 412 10.44 -15.20 -21.48
C VAL A 412 9.53 -14.59 -22.54
N GLU A 413 10.03 -14.38 -23.76
CA GLU A 413 9.23 -13.87 -24.88
C GLU A 413 8.04 -14.78 -25.20
N LYS A 414 8.21 -16.12 -25.19
CA LYS A 414 7.11 -17.05 -25.43
C LYS A 414 6.01 -16.93 -24.37
N ILE A 415 6.37 -16.70 -23.11
CA ILE A 415 5.41 -16.47 -22.02
C ILE A 415 4.61 -15.21 -22.30
N PHE A 416 5.27 -14.10 -22.62
CA PHE A 416 4.59 -12.85 -22.95
C PHE A 416 3.72 -12.96 -24.21
N ARG A 417 4.16 -13.68 -25.25
CA ARG A 417 3.34 -13.91 -26.45
C ARG A 417 2.06 -14.69 -26.18
N LYS A 418 2.06 -15.63 -25.22
CA LYS A 418 0.84 -16.36 -24.81
C LYS A 418 -0.17 -15.45 -24.12
N SER A 419 0.28 -14.40 -23.44
CA SER A 419 -0.56 -13.48 -22.67
C SER A 419 -1.06 -12.27 -23.46
N VAL A 420 -0.65 -12.09 -24.71
CA VAL A 420 -1.07 -10.97 -25.60
C VAL A 420 -2.58 -10.81 -25.65
N GLU A 421 -3.33 -11.91 -25.63
CA GLU A 421 -4.80 -11.93 -25.72
C GLU A 421 -5.46 -11.04 -24.64
N PHE A 422 -4.85 -10.94 -23.45
CA PHE A 422 -5.44 -10.24 -22.30
C PHE A 422 -4.64 -9.01 -21.88
N CYS A 423 -3.31 -9.02 -22.08
CA CYS A 423 -2.40 -8.06 -21.46
C CYS A 423 -1.87 -6.98 -22.42
N ASN A 424 -2.22 -7.02 -23.70
CA ASN A 424 -1.68 -6.13 -24.74
C ASN A 424 -1.89 -4.63 -24.47
N GLU A 425 -2.89 -4.25 -23.69
CA GLU A 425 -3.17 -2.86 -23.32
C GLU A 425 -2.51 -2.45 -22.00
N HIS A 426 -2.02 -3.41 -21.19
CA HIS A 426 -1.48 -3.14 -19.87
C HIS A 426 -0.07 -2.56 -19.95
N ASP A 427 0.15 -1.38 -19.34
CA ASP A 427 1.42 -0.65 -19.43
C ASP A 427 2.61 -1.45 -18.87
N THR A 428 2.45 -2.16 -17.73
CA THR A 428 3.50 -3.01 -17.15
C THR A 428 3.89 -4.15 -18.09
N TRP A 429 2.92 -4.77 -18.74
CA TRP A 429 3.17 -5.83 -19.72
C TRP A 429 3.96 -5.29 -20.92
N LYS A 430 3.54 -4.16 -21.50
CA LYS A 430 4.25 -3.50 -22.62
C LYS A 430 5.70 -3.19 -22.27
N LEU A 431 5.93 -2.67 -21.06
CA LEU A 431 7.25 -2.34 -20.57
C LEU A 431 8.15 -3.59 -20.44
N ASN A 432 7.63 -4.67 -19.85
CA ASN A 432 8.41 -5.90 -19.70
C ASN A 432 8.69 -6.59 -21.05
N VAL A 433 7.75 -6.53 -22.00
CA VAL A 433 8.00 -7.00 -23.37
C VAL A 433 9.14 -6.19 -24.01
N ALA A 434 9.13 -4.88 -23.86
CA ALA A 434 10.21 -4.02 -24.36
C ALA A 434 11.58 -4.43 -23.77
N HIS A 435 11.64 -4.69 -22.46
CA HIS A 435 12.88 -5.15 -21.81
C HIS A 435 13.35 -6.51 -22.35
N VAL A 436 12.42 -7.45 -22.56
CA VAL A 436 12.77 -8.78 -23.10
C VAL A 436 13.29 -8.68 -24.53
N LEU A 437 12.67 -7.84 -25.36
CA LEU A 437 13.13 -7.60 -26.73
C LEU A 437 14.48 -6.87 -26.76
N PHE A 438 14.69 -5.94 -25.83
CA PHE A 438 15.97 -5.23 -25.68
C PHE A 438 17.12 -6.19 -25.37
N MET A 439 16.89 -7.19 -24.49
CA MET A 439 17.91 -8.20 -24.15
C MET A 439 18.24 -9.17 -25.31
N GLN A 440 17.52 -9.10 -26.40
CA GLN A 440 17.79 -9.88 -27.61
C GLN A 440 18.40 -8.98 -28.68
N GLU A 441 19.70 -9.16 -28.96
CA GLU A 441 20.52 -8.29 -29.81
C GLU A 441 19.95 -7.98 -31.20
N ASN A 442 19.07 -8.82 -31.72
CA ASN A 442 18.48 -8.65 -33.06
C ASN A 442 17.09 -8.00 -33.05
N LYS A 443 16.57 -7.56 -31.88
CA LYS A 443 15.18 -7.07 -31.72
C LYS A 443 15.07 -5.64 -31.20
N TYR A 444 16.14 -4.86 -31.26
CA TYR A 444 16.12 -3.45 -30.82
C TYR A 444 15.04 -2.62 -31.53
N LYS A 445 14.80 -2.87 -32.82
CA LYS A 445 13.78 -2.16 -33.57
C LYS A 445 12.35 -2.44 -33.07
N GLU A 446 12.09 -3.69 -32.64
CA GLU A 446 10.80 -4.04 -32.02
C GLU A 446 10.70 -3.42 -30.61
N ALA A 447 11.79 -3.43 -29.84
CA ALA A 447 11.87 -2.81 -28.51
C ALA A 447 11.55 -1.31 -28.55
N ILE A 448 12.08 -0.57 -29.54
CA ILE A 448 11.76 0.85 -29.77
C ILE A 448 10.24 1.04 -29.91
N GLY A 449 9.56 0.17 -30.67
CA GLY A 449 8.11 0.25 -30.86
C GLY A 449 7.28 0.15 -29.57
N PHE A 450 7.83 -0.46 -28.53
CA PHE A 450 7.19 -0.52 -27.19
C PHE A 450 7.66 0.59 -26.26
N TYR A 451 8.98 0.95 -26.25
CA TYR A 451 9.50 1.99 -25.37
C TYR A 451 9.03 3.39 -25.78
N GLU A 452 9.08 3.70 -27.06
CA GLU A 452 8.81 5.04 -27.59
C GLU A 452 7.42 5.57 -27.21
N PRO A 453 6.30 4.80 -27.35
CA PRO A 453 4.97 5.25 -26.92
C PRO A 453 4.90 5.53 -25.41
N ILE A 454 5.61 4.72 -24.57
CA ILE A 454 5.66 4.90 -23.13
C ILE A 454 6.33 6.24 -22.79
N VAL A 455 7.47 6.52 -23.43
CA VAL A 455 8.21 7.76 -23.21
C VAL A 455 7.43 8.97 -23.74
N LYS A 456 6.84 8.88 -24.95
CA LYS A 456 6.05 9.97 -25.57
C LYS A 456 4.83 10.35 -24.71
N LYS A 457 4.14 9.38 -24.11
CA LYS A 457 3.01 9.62 -23.21
C LYS A 457 3.33 10.61 -22.07
N HIS A 458 4.59 10.68 -21.64
CA HIS A 458 5.01 11.54 -20.54
C HIS A 458 5.36 12.98 -20.97
N TYR A 459 5.69 13.25 -22.24
CA TYR A 459 6.02 14.61 -22.68
C TYR A 459 5.07 15.21 -23.72
N ASP A 460 4.31 14.41 -24.49
CA ASP A 460 3.34 14.93 -25.48
C ASP A 460 2.06 15.49 -24.84
N ASN A 461 1.80 15.23 -23.57
CA ASN A 461 0.66 15.82 -22.86
C ASN A 461 0.76 17.32 -22.61
N LEU A 462 1.86 17.99 -23.04
CA LEU A 462 2.03 19.44 -22.94
C LEU A 462 1.13 20.24 -23.90
N GLU A 463 0.71 19.65 -25.03
CA GLU A 463 -0.07 20.38 -26.04
C GLU A 463 -1.60 20.29 -25.83
N GLN A 464 -2.09 19.36 -25.01
CA GLN A 464 -3.53 19.11 -24.82
C GLN A 464 -4.12 19.52 -23.47
N CYS A 465 -3.31 19.85 -22.47
CA CYS A 465 -3.82 20.33 -21.19
C CYS A 465 -3.80 21.87 -21.15
N ASN A 466 -4.99 22.47 -21.20
CA ASN A 466 -5.21 23.85 -20.77
C ASN A 466 -4.80 23.96 -19.29
N ILE A 467 -3.74 24.73 -19.03
CA ILE A 467 -2.96 24.82 -17.77
C ILE A 467 -3.79 25.28 -16.54
N GLN A 468 -5.06 25.65 -16.70
CA GLN A 468 -5.86 26.26 -15.63
C GLN A 468 -6.85 25.34 -14.90
N GLU A 469 -7.11 24.12 -15.37
CA GLU A 469 -8.16 23.26 -14.78
C GLU A 469 -7.76 21.79 -14.48
N CYS A 470 -6.48 21.44 -14.60
CA CYS A 470 -6.06 20.08 -14.30
C CYS A 470 -5.68 19.92 -12.81
N PRO A 471 -6.33 19.01 -12.04
CA PRO A 471 -6.03 18.80 -10.62
C PRO A 471 -4.65 18.18 -10.36
N CYS A 472 -3.94 17.68 -11.37
CA CYS A 472 -2.58 17.18 -11.24
C CYS A 472 -1.57 18.33 -11.31
N LYS A 473 -1.12 18.80 -10.16
CA LYS A 473 -0.10 19.86 -10.00
C LYS A 473 1.30 19.51 -10.53
N ARG A 474 1.53 18.31 -11.09
CA ARG A 474 2.85 17.90 -11.64
C ARG A 474 2.90 18.25 -13.12
N LYS A 475 3.90 19.07 -13.50
CA LYS A 475 4.22 19.29 -14.90
C LYS A 475 4.62 17.96 -15.55
N PRO A 476 4.12 17.61 -16.74
CA PRO A 476 4.63 16.47 -17.49
C PRO A 476 6.12 16.68 -17.71
N SER A 477 6.92 15.68 -17.37
CA SER A 477 8.38 15.72 -17.47
C SER A 477 8.88 14.35 -17.92
N ILE A 478 9.87 14.32 -18.80
CA ILE A 478 10.53 13.08 -19.22
C ILE A 478 11.19 12.37 -18.03
N LEU A 479 11.57 13.11 -16.99
CA LEU A 479 12.16 12.59 -15.76
C LEU A 479 11.16 11.80 -14.89
N ASN A 480 9.87 11.80 -15.22
CA ASN A 480 8.89 10.92 -14.60
C ASN A 480 8.95 9.48 -15.15
N VAL A 481 9.64 9.29 -16.28
CA VAL A 481 9.90 7.95 -16.84
C VAL A 481 11.08 7.33 -16.10
N SER A 482 11.00 6.02 -15.85
CA SER A 482 12.15 5.29 -15.27
C SER A 482 13.38 5.48 -16.15
N ALA A 483 14.49 5.79 -15.51
CA ALA A 483 15.76 5.99 -16.18
C ALA A 483 16.23 4.77 -16.99
N ILE A 484 15.92 3.53 -16.54
CA ILE A 484 16.15 2.28 -17.30
C ILE A 484 15.47 2.33 -18.67
N VAL A 485 14.24 2.80 -18.73
CA VAL A 485 13.47 2.88 -19.97
C VAL A 485 14.09 3.88 -20.93
N LEU A 486 14.50 5.04 -20.42
CA LEU A 486 15.17 6.08 -21.21
C LEU A 486 16.53 5.58 -21.75
N ALA A 487 17.31 4.93 -20.89
CA ALA A 487 18.59 4.36 -21.27
C ALA A 487 18.45 3.26 -22.35
N ASN A 488 17.54 2.32 -22.14
CA ASN A 488 17.30 1.22 -23.08
C ASN A 488 16.76 1.73 -24.42
N LEU A 489 15.91 2.76 -24.41
CA LEU A 489 15.42 3.38 -25.63
C LEU A 489 16.57 4.07 -26.39
N CYS A 490 17.40 4.84 -25.68
CA CYS A 490 18.57 5.51 -26.27
C CYS A 490 19.52 4.48 -26.91
N VAL A 491 19.88 3.41 -26.19
CA VAL A 491 20.71 2.33 -26.72
C VAL A 491 20.07 1.66 -27.93
N SER A 492 18.76 1.41 -27.88
CA SER A 492 18.04 0.81 -29.00
C SER A 492 18.10 1.68 -30.26
N TYR A 493 17.99 3.01 -30.12
CA TYR A 493 18.18 3.94 -31.23
C TYR A 493 19.60 3.87 -31.79
N ILE A 494 20.62 3.89 -30.95
CA ILE A 494 22.02 3.78 -31.37
C ILE A 494 22.28 2.47 -32.11
N MET A 495 21.82 1.34 -31.57
CA MET A 495 22.02 0.02 -32.15
C MET A 495 21.27 -0.19 -33.49
N THR A 496 20.24 0.64 -33.73
CA THR A 496 19.51 0.64 -35.02
C THR A 496 19.93 1.76 -35.96
N SER A 497 21.02 2.44 -35.65
CA SER A 497 21.59 3.57 -36.44
C SER A 497 20.66 4.79 -36.52
N GLN A 498 19.79 4.97 -35.55
CA GLN A 498 18.90 6.14 -35.38
C GLN A 498 19.57 7.14 -34.43
N ASN A 499 20.73 7.64 -34.79
CA ASN A 499 21.56 8.46 -33.91
C ASN A 499 20.96 9.85 -33.68
N GLU A 500 20.19 10.39 -34.61
CA GLU A 500 19.51 11.68 -34.47
C GLU A 500 18.43 11.62 -33.37
N GLU A 501 17.66 10.56 -33.33
CA GLU A 501 16.63 10.31 -32.31
C GLU A 501 17.25 10.08 -30.93
N ALA A 502 18.38 9.38 -30.88
CA ALA A 502 19.15 9.18 -29.64
C ALA A 502 19.66 10.53 -29.09
N GLU A 503 20.26 11.36 -29.98
CA GLU A 503 20.75 12.68 -29.60
C GLU A 503 19.62 13.62 -29.15
N GLU A 504 18.47 13.61 -29.82
CA GLU A 504 17.33 14.40 -29.43
C GLU A 504 16.79 13.99 -28.05
N LEU A 505 16.70 12.67 -27.79
CA LEU A 505 16.27 12.13 -26.49
C LEU A 505 17.23 12.59 -25.37
N MET A 506 18.53 12.45 -25.58
CA MET A 506 19.55 12.88 -24.60
C MET A 506 19.50 14.37 -24.34
N ARG A 507 19.35 15.19 -25.36
CA ARG A 507 19.23 16.66 -25.22
C ARG A 507 17.99 17.07 -24.45
N LYS A 508 16.88 16.34 -24.60
CA LYS A 508 15.66 16.58 -23.81
C LYS A 508 15.89 16.24 -22.33
N ILE A 509 16.54 15.11 -22.04
CA ILE A 509 16.89 14.70 -20.69
C ILE A 509 17.81 15.73 -20.04
N GLU A 510 18.90 16.12 -20.68
CA GLU A 510 19.85 17.12 -20.18
C GLU A 510 19.15 18.45 -19.84
N LYS A 511 18.29 18.95 -20.75
CA LYS A 511 17.57 20.21 -20.56
C LYS A 511 16.62 20.19 -19.38
N GLU A 512 15.92 19.06 -19.14
CA GLU A 512 15.03 18.94 -17.99
C GLU A 512 15.80 18.72 -16.69
N GLU A 513 16.90 17.97 -16.72
CA GLU A 513 17.80 17.80 -15.57
C GLU A 513 18.42 19.12 -15.12
N GLU A 514 18.82 19.99 -16.04
CA GLU A 514 19.32 21.33 -15.70
C GLU A 514 18.27 22.16 -14.95
N GLN A 515 16.98 22.01 -15.31
CA GLN A 515 15.89 22.73 -14.64
C GLN A 515 15.57 22.17 -13.25
N VAL A 516 15.74 20.86 -13.05
CA VAL A 516 15.43 20.18 -11.78
C VAL A 516 16.63 20.24 -10.82
N SER A 517 17.85 20.42 -11.30
CA SER A 517 19.08 20.36 -10.50
C SER A 517 19.17 21.39 -9.36
N TYR A 518 18.36 22.41 -9.38
CA TYR A 518 18.25 23.36 -8.27
C TYR A 518 17.43 22.82 -7.08
N ASN A 519 16.55 21.82 -7.31
CA ASN A 519 15.60 21.36 -6.31
C ASN A 519 15.81 19.91 -5.83
N ASP A 520 16.52 19.06 -6.59
CA ASP A 520 16.66 17.63 -6.24
C ASP A 520 17.92 17.02 -6.88
N PRO A 521 19.08 17.08 -6.18
CA PRO A 521 20.35 16.56 -6.71
C PRO A 521 20.35 15.05 -6.93
N ASP A 522 19.52 14.29 -6.22
CA ASP A 522 19.47 12.82 -6.31
C ASP A 522 18.92 12.31 -7.66
N LYS A 523 18.07 13.10 -8.33
CA LYS A 523 17.50 12.68 -9.64
C LYS A 523 18.47 12.67 -10.79
N LYS A 524 19.51 13.51 -10.76
CA LYS A 524 20.54 13.56 -11.83
C LYS A 524 21.38 12.31 -11.93
N VAL A 525 21.62 11.68 -10.82
CA VAL A 525 22.51 10.53 -10.71
C VAL A 525 21.87 9.25 -11.19
N PHE A 526 20.56 9.14 -11.10
CA PHE A 526 19.80 7.95 -11.54
C PHE A 526 20.01 7.62 -13.01
N HIS A 527 20.13 8.61 -13.89
CA HIS A 527 20.27 8.37 -15.33
C HIS A 527 21.63 7.78 -15.72
N LEU A 528 22.65 7.99 -14.92
CA LEU A 528 24.00 7.48 -15.18
C LEU A 528 24.23 6.06 -14.69
N CYS A 529 23.71 5.72 -13.52
CA CYS A 529 23.86 4.38 -12.96
C CYS A 529 23.19 3.29 -13.81
N ILE A 530 22.24 3.67 -14.63
CA ILE A 530 21.41 2.75 -15.40
C ILE A 530 21.96 2.45 -16.79
N LEU A 531 22.80 3.30 -17.33
CA LEU A 531 23.64 2.94 -18.48
C LEU A 531 24.54 1.71 -18.19
N ASN A 532 24.72 1.39 -16.92
CA ASN A 532 25.37 0.18 -16.41
C ASN A 532 24.75 -1.15 -16.87
N LEU A 533 23.45 -1.18 -17.07
CA LEU A 533 22.73 -2.40 -17.43
C LEU A 533 22.83 -2.72 -18.93
N CYS A 534 23.37 -1.81 -19.71
CA CYS A 534 23.56 -2.02 -21.12
C CYS A 534 24.87 -2.77 -21.34
N GLY A 535 24.84 -4.11 -21.34
CA GLY A 535 26.01 -4.97 -21.68
C GLY A 535 26.59 -4.78 -23.08
N HIS A 536 26.26 -3.67 -23.75
CA HIS A 536 26.65 -3.33 -25.12
C HIS A 536 27.65 -2.18 -25.16
N LEU A 537 28.85 -2.44 -24.67
CA LEU A 537 29.92 -1.47 -24.72
C LEU A 537 30.49 -1.39 -26.17
N GLY A 538 30.11 -0.36 -26.90
CA GLY A 538 30.59 -0.04 -28.24
C GLY A 538 31.13 1.39 -28.32
N THR A 539 31.73 1.75 -29.45
CA THR A 539 32.30 3.09 -29.70
C THR A 539 31.24 4.19 -29.52
N ASP A 540 30.07 4.01 -30.15
CA ASP A 540 28.99 5.01 -30.11
C ASP A 540 28.33 5.06 -28.73
N THR A 541 28.10 3.91 -28.12
CA THR A 541 27.55 3.82 -26.77
C THR A 541 28.45 4.51 -25.75
N TRP A 542 29.77 4.26 -25.84
CA TRP A 542 30.75 4.89 -24.96
C TRP A 542 30.80 6.40 -25.13
N PHE A 543 30.67 6.92 -26.34
CA PHE A 543 30.65 8.36 -26.59
C PHE A 543 29.58 9.07 -25.77
N TYR A 544 28.38 8.54 -25.78
CA TYR A 544 27.27 9.09 -24.99
C TYR A 544 27.47 8.90 -23.48
N ILE A 545 27.93 7.73 -23.05
CA ILE A 545 28.24 7.44 -21.63
C ILE A 545 29.29 8.44 -21.11
N LYS A 546 30.38 8.62 -21.82
CA LYS A 546 31.44 9.58 -21.49
C LYS A 546 30.88 10.99 -21.31
N ARG A 547 30.03 11.43 -22.22
CA ARG A 547 29.40 12.74 -22.18
C ARG A 547 28.51 12.92 -20.92
N CYS A 548 27.75 11.90 -20.58
CA CYS A 548 26.94 11.91 -19.35
C CYS A 548 27.81 12.00 -18.09
N PHE A 549 28.90 11.21 -18.00
CA PHE A 549 29.82 11.28 -16.86
C PHE A 549 30.52 12.64 -16.75
N LEU A 550 30.97 13.21 -17.86
CA LEU A 550 31.59 14.53 -17.84
C LEU A 550 30.60 15.62 -17.40
N SER A 551 29.36 15.56 -17.87
CA SER A 551 28.30 16.48 -17.41
C SER A 551 28.02 16.33 -15.92
N LEU A 552 27.97 15.09 -15.39
CA LEU A 552 27.81 14.83 -13.95
C LEU A 552 28.97 15.43 -13.15
N LEU A 553 30.22 15.13 -13.52
CA LEU A 553 31.42 15.63 -12.86
C LEU A 553 31.47 17.16 -12.83
N GLU A 554 31.13 17.79 -13.95
CA GLU A 554 31.05 19.24 -14.05
C GLU A 554 30.00 19.82 -13.09
N ASN A 555 28.83 19.19 -12.99
CA ASN A 555 27.78 19.62 -12.09
C ASN A 555 28.14 19.39 -10.61
N MET A 556 28.76 18.24 -10.29
CA MET A 556 29.25 17.97 -8.93
C MET A 556 30.27 19.02 -8.49
N ALA A 557 31.26 19.32 -9.36
CA ALA A 557 32.27 20.33 -9.06
C ALA A 557 31.69 21.75 -8.93
N LYS A 558 30.76 22.14 -9.82
CA LYS A 558 30.18 23.49 -9.82
C LYS A 558 29.21 23.76 -8.66
N HIS A 559 28.45 22.74 -8.26
CA HIS A 559 27.34 22.89 -7.31
C HIS A 559 27.60 22.22 -5.97
N MET A 560 28.80 21.67 -5.74
CA MET A 560 29.19 20.95 -4.52
C MET A 560 28.17 19.86 -4.15
N ILE A 561 27.72 19.09 -5.16
CA ILE A 561 26.72 18.05 -4.97
C ILE A 561 27.40 16.79 -4.46
N MET A 562 27.02 16.31 -3.28
CA MET A 562 27.47 15.02 -2.75
C MET A 562 26.53 13.91 -3.21
N LEU A 563 27.09 12.82 -3.70
CA LEU A 563 26.36 11.62 -4.08
C LEU A 563 26.23 10.68 -2.87
N ARG A 564 25.17 9.87 -2.84
CA ARG A 564 25.04 8.79 -1.85
C ARG A 564 26.11 7.72 -2.10
N ASP A 565 26.60 7.10 -1.03
CA ASP A 565 27.66 6.07 -1.11
C ASP A 565 27.32 4.91 -2.05
N THR A 566 26.05 4.48 -2.06
CA THR A 566 25.58 3.42 -2.97
C THR A 566 25.72 3.81 -4.42
N VAL A 567 25.41 5.05 -4.77
CA VAL A 567 25.48 5.58 -6.13
C VAL A 567 26.95 5.77 -6.55
N VAL A 568 27.78 6.22 -5.64
CA VAL A 568 29.24 6.31 -5.84
C VAL A 568 29.80 4.93 -6.19
N GLN A 569 29.44 3.90 -5.39
CA GLN A 569 29.86 2.53 -5.63
C GLN A 569 29.39 2.00 -6.98
N ASP A 570 28.15 2.25 -7.37
CA ASP A 570 27.60 1.84 -8.67
C ASP A 570 28.33 2.52 -9.84
N CYS A 571 28.61 3.81 -9.74
CA CYS A 571 29.38 4.54 -10.76
C CYS A 571 30.78 4.00 -10.92
N VAL A 572 31.49 3.76 -9.81
CA VAL A 572 32.85 3.19 -9.79
C VAL A 572 32.84 1.79 -10.38
N GLN A 573 31.94 0.93 -9.97
CA GLN A 573 31.79 -0.44 -10.48
C GLN A 573 31.55 -0.45 -12.01
N PHE A 574 30.74 0.48 -12.49
CA PHE A 574 30.52 0.63 -13.93
C PHE A 574 31.77 1.02 -14.68
N LEU A 575 32.49 2.04 -14.22
CA LEU A 575 33.72 2.48 -14.86
C LEU A 575 34.77 1.37 -14.83
N GLU A 576 34.83 0.55 -13.78
CA GLU A 576 35.68 -0.62 -13.70
C GLU A 576 35.31 -1.70 -14.72
N ASN A 577 34.03 -1.94 -14.91
CA ASN A 577 33.55 -2.84 -15.96
C ASN A 577 33.92 -2.31 -17.36
N CYS A 578 33.75 -1.02 -17.62
CA CYS A 578 34.16 -0.40 -18.86
C CYS A 578 35.67 -0.49 -19.06
N GLU A 579 36.47 -0.34 -18.01
CA GLU A 579 37.92 -0.52 -18.03
C GLU A 579 38.33 -1.96 -18.40
N LEU A 580 37.60 -2.95 -17.86
CA LEU A 580 37.86 -4.37 -18.08
C LEU A 580 37.51 -4.80 -19.52
N TYR A 581 36.33 -4.42 -19.99
CA TYR A 581 35.76 -4.88 -21.26
C TYR A 581 36.08 -3.95 -22.44
N GLY A 582 36.51 -2.72 -22.21
CA GLY A 582 36.76 -1.70 -23.22
C GLY A 582 38.10 -1.78 -23.94
N ARG A 583 38.95 -2.79 -23.69
CA ARG A 583 40.32 -2.87 -24.23
C ARG A 583 40.40 -2.86 -25.74
N ASN A 584 39.47 -3.47 -26.41
CA ASN A 584 39.39 -3.60 -27.85
C ASN A 584 38.35 -2.67 -28.49
N VAL A 585 37.71 -1.82 -27.69
CA VAL A 585 36.72 -0.87 -28.16
C VAL A 585 37.42 0.48 -28.39
N PRO A 586 37.46 1.00 -29.61
CA PRO A 586 38.03 2.33 -29.89
C PRO A 586 37.10 3.41 -29.34
N ALA A 587 37.67 4.45 -28.76
CA ALA A 587 36.94 5.65 -28.34
C ALA A 587 36.94 6.68 -29.50
N VAL A 588 35.87 7.48 -29.59
CA VAL A 588 35.76 8.55 -30.58
C VAL A 588 36.72 9.69 -30.24
N ILE A 589 37.54 10.10 -31.20
CA ILE A 589 38.46 11.23 -31.07
C ILE A 589 37.70 12.51 -31.47
N GLU A 590 37.52 13.41 -30.53
CA GLU A 590 36.74 14.65 -30.74
C GLU A 590 37.60 15.81 -31.32
N GLN A 591 38.92 15.65 -31.44
CA GLN A 591 39.83 16.71 -31.89
C GLN A 591 40.60 16.37 -33.17
N PRO A 592 41.01 17.38 -33.95
CA PRO A 592 41.53 17.16 -35.28
C PRO A 592 42.97 16.60 -35.34
N LEU A 593 43.27 16.05 -36.49
CA LEU A 593 44.42 15.29 -37.00
C LEU A 593 45.83 15.55 -36.43
N GLU A 594 46.14 16.68 -35.83
CA GLU A 594 47.47 16.97 -35.27
C GLU A 594 47.76 16.23 -33.95
N GLU A 595 46.72 15.80 -33.23
CA GLU A 595 46.88 15.10 -31.95
C GLU A 595 46.92 13.56 -32.08
N GLU A 596 46.58 12.98 -33.24
CA GLU A 596 46.56 11.53 -33.44
C GLU A 596 47.88 10.83 -33.09
N ARG A 597 49.03 11.49 -33.34
CA ARG A 597 50.33 10.92 -33.02
C ARG A 597 50.68 10.88 -31.54
N MET A 598 50.07 11.71 -30.75
CA MET A 598 50.27 11.76 -29.29
C MET A 598 49.36 10.77 -28.53
N HIS A 599 48.36 10.21 -29.19
CA HIS A 599 47.33 9.37 -28.56
C HIS A 599 47.43 7.89 -28.91
N ILE A 600 48.51 7.40 -29.50
CA ILE A 600 48.70 5.97 -29.80
C ILE A 600 48.59 5.16 -28.51
N GLY A 601 47.59 4.27 -28.44
CA GLY A 601 47.25 3.45 -27.26
C GLY A 601 46.37 4.11 -26.23
N LYS A 602 45.95 5.38 -26.43
CA LYS A 602 45.04 6.12 -25.55
C LYS A 602 43.61 6.22 -26.10
N ASN A 603 43.35 5.70 -27.29
CA ASN A 603 42.06 5.80 -27.99
C ASN A 603 41.16 4.59 -27.71
N THR A 604 41.21 4.06 -26.50
CA THR A 604 40.36 2.94 -26.11
C THR A 604 39.43 3.33 -24.98
N VAL A 605 38.29 2.69 -24.95
CA VAL A 605 37.31 2.87 -23.84
C VAL A 605 37.96 2.60 -22.48
N THR A 606 38.85 1.60 -22.39
CA THR A 606 39.60 1.31 -21.15
C THR A 606 40.41 2.53 -20.67
N TYR A 607 41.07 3.23 -21.55
CA TYR A 607 41.88 4.39 -21.16
C TYR A 607 41.01 5.56 -20.70
N GLU A 608 39.94 5.86 -21.45
CA GLU A 608 39.04 6.94 -21.11
C GLU A 608 38.24 6.64 -19.83
N ALA A 609 37.78 5.39 -19.60
CA ALA A 609 37.11 4.97 -18.37
C ALA A 609 38.03 5.16 -17.14
N ARG A 610 39.35 4.85 -17.26
CA ARG A 610 40.31 5.13 -16.18
C ARG A 610 40.42 6.61 -15.87
N MET A 611 40.48 7.43 -16.90
CA MET A 611 40.59 8.88 -16.73
C MET A 611 39.34 9.45 -16.05
N ILE A 612 38.15 9.03 -16.47
CA ILE A 612 36.89 9.45 -15.86
C ILE A 612 36.79 8.96 -14.41
N LYS A 613 37.22 7.72 -14.13
CA LYS A 613 37.26 7.17 -12.78
C LYS A 613 38.19 7.98 -11.86
N ALA A 614 39.36 8.35 -12.37
CA ALA A 614 40.30 9.19 -11.62
C ALA A 614 39.73 10.59 -11.32
N LEU A 615 39.09 11.22 -12.30
CA LEU A 615 38.40 12.50 -12.12
C LEU A 615 37.22 12.39 -11.15
N PHE A 616 36.50 11.27 -11.18
CA PHE A 616 35.38 11.02 -10.27
C PHE A 616 35.85 10.97 -8.81
N TYR A 617 36.95 10.28 -8.51
CA TYR A 617 37.54 10.28 -7.16
C TYR A 617 38.09 11.66 -6.78
N GLU A 618 38.69 12.38 -7.69
CA GLU A 618 39.19 13.73 -7.41
C GLU A 618 38.08 14.71 -7.05
N VAL A 619 36.94 14.61 -7.72
CA VAL A 619 35.77 15.47 -7.43
C VAL A 619 35.11 15.10 -6.11
N ILE A 620 35.06 13.81 -5.76
CA ILE A 620 34.54 13.36 -4.46
C ILE A 620 35.42 13.85 -3.31
N ASP A 621 36.74 13.64 -3.40
CA ASP A 621 37.69 14.08 -2.38
C ASP A 621 37.70 15.62 -2.21
N TRP A 622 37.30 16.36 -3.26
CA TRP A 622 37.17 17.81 -3.19
C TRP A 622 35.89 18.27 -2.42
N ASN A 623 34.88 17.43 -2.37
CA ASN A 623 33.59 17.75 -1.72
C ASN A 623 33.53 17.25 -0.27
N ASP A 624 34.47 16.37 0.14
CA ASP A 624 34.68 15.98 1.53
C ASP A 624 35.57 17.03 2.26
#